data_393b47f0b6d18f9ab527692d482c2bdf
#
_entry.id   393b47f0b6d18f9ab527692d482c2bdf
#
_cell.length_a   1.000
_cell.length_b   1.000
_cell.length_c   1.000
_cell.angle_alpha   90.00
_cell.angle_beta   90.00
_cell.angle_gamma   90.00
#
_symmetry.space_group_name_H-M   'P 1'
#
loop_
_entity.id
_entity.type
_entity.pdbx_description
1 polymer ?
#
loop_
_entity_poly.entity_id
_entity_poly.type
_entity_poly.pdbx_seq_one_letter_code
_entity_poly.pdbx_strand_id
1 'polypeptide(L)'
;MKRVGLAPAAATTASIFFGASVVATKYVIDQTTPVQLAFLRYLIGSLCLTPFLIWPARVNIAWRDALPIMGLGIVFFGIFPWTFSAALQHIPASRGAVVLATMPLLTLGIASAVGYEQITRTLLFGVALTLLGVAIALGASAQTGLPTSWLGYFLMFLTALCGAIFSVFSKPYLKRHPALHVTALSILAGTLFLAPAAIWQISGTGLPEINESGWMAVVFIGTIGGGLGFYLWIWALERSSPTKVAVFVTLNPLAATALAALLLSETITVSFTIGLSCVLLG
;
A
#
# COMPACT_ATOMS: atom_id res chain seq x y z
N MET A 1 1.84 -17.33 23.26
CA MET A 1 3.22 -17.14 22.77
C MET A 1 3.48 -17.66 21.36
N LYS A 2 2.86 -18.76 20.86
CA LYS A 2 3.13 -19.32 19.50
C LYS A 2 2.68 -18.44 18.29
N ARG A 3 1.84 -17.42 18.47
CA ARG A 3 1.30 -16.61 17.36
C ARG A 3 2.15 -15.39 16.94
N VAL A 4 3.11 -14.98 17.77
CA VAL A 4 4.00 -13.83 17.44
C VAL A 4 4.96 -14.18 16.31
N GLY A 5 5.41 -15.45 16.22
CA GLY A 5 6.31 -15.90 15.14
C GLY A 5 5.68 -15.93 13.75
N LEU A 6 4.34 -15.82 13.63
CA LEU A 6 3.66 -15.77 12.34
C LEU A 6 3.50 -14.34 11.77
N ALA A 7 3.71 -13.29 12.59
CA ALA A 7 3.57 -11.91 12.12
C ALA A 7 4.55 -11.54 10.98
N PRO A 8 5.84 -11.93 11.04
CA PRO A 8 6.76 -11.73 9.90
C PRO A 8 6.30 -12.45 8.64
N ALA A 9 5.84 -13.71 8.76
CA ALA A 9 5.34 -14.47 7.60
C ALA A 9 4.11 -13.80 6.97
N ALA A 10 3.16 -13.33 7.77
CA ALA A 10 1.99 -12.59 7.29
C ALA A 10 2.39 -11.28 6.60
N ALA A 11 3.32 -10.51 7.18
CA ALA A 11 3.83 -9.27 6.59
C ALA A 11 4.59 -9.53 5.27
N THR A 12 5.41 -10.58 5.21
CA THR A 12 6.10 -11.01 3.98
C THR A 12 5.10 -11.36 2.88
N THR A 13 4.12 -12.21 3.18
CA THR A 13 3.08 -12.61 2.21
C THR A 13 2.28 -11.39 1.73
N ALA A 14 1.86 -10.52 2.65
CA ALA A 14 1.18 -9.27 2.29
C ALA A 14 2.04 -8.40 1.36
N SER A 15 3.33 -8.27 1.64
CA SER A 15 4.26 -7.46 0.84
C SER A 15 4.48 -8.02 -0.56
N ILE A 16 4.53 -9.34 -0.72
CA ILE A 16 4.58 -9.98 -2.05
C ILE A 16 3.29 -9.68 -2.83
N PHE A 17 2.12 -9.79 -2.19
CA PHE A 17 0.84 -9.45 -2.82
C PHE A 17 0.77 -7.97 -3.19
N PHE A 18 1.31 -7.09 -2.36
CA PHE A 18 1.37 -5.65 -2.68
C PHE A 18 2.30 -5.37 -3.85
N GLY A 19 3.49 -6.00 -3.92
CA GLY A 19 4.39 -5.88 -5.06
C GLY A 19 3.73 -6.34 -6.37
N ALA A 20 3.03 -7.48 -6.36
CA ALA A 20 2.24 -7.95 -7.50
C ALA A 20 1.09 -6.98 -7.84
N SER A 21 0.44 -6.39 -6.83
CA SER A 21 -0.63 -5.40 -7.02
C SER A 21 -0.11 -4.10 -7.66
N VAL A 22 1.15 -3.70 -7.43
CA VAL A 22 1.76 -2.54 -8.11
C VAL A 22 1.76 -2.76 -9.63
N VAL A 23 2.23 -3.94 -10.06
CA VAL A 23 2.31 -4.29 -11.48
C VAL A 23 0.92 -4.44 -12.11
N ALA A 24 0.01 -5.13 -11.42
CA ALA A 24 -1.36 -5.29 -11.88
C ALA A 24 -2.10 -3.94 -12.00
N THR A 25 -1.86 -3.01 -11.06
CA THR A 25 -2.39 -1.65 -11.12
C THR A 25 -1.82 -0.89 -12.32
N LYS A 26 -0.49 -0.98 -12.56
CA LYS A 26 0.16 -0.35 -13.71
C LYS A 26 -0.39 -0.88 -15.03
N TYR A 27 -0.65 -2.17 -15.12
CA TYR A 27 -1.22 -2.80 -16.31
C TYR A 27 -2.62 -2.26 -16.66
N VAL A 28 -3.44 -1.97 -15.64
CA VAL A 28 -4.85 -1.61 -15.82
C VAL A 28 -5.11 -0.11 -15.80
N ILE A 29 -4.18 0.71 -15.28
CA ILE A 29 -4.45 2.13 -15.02
C ILE A 29 -4.69 2.96 -16.28
N ASP A 30 -4.15 2.52 -17.42
CA ASP A 30 -4.35 3.20 -18.71
C ASP A 30 -5.74 2.91 -19.33
N GLN A 31 -6.49 1.93 -18.77
CA GLN A 31 -7.84 1.53 -19.20
C GLN A 31 -8.94 2.15 -18.33
N THR A 32 -8.60 2.90 -17.29
CA THR A 32 -9.55 3.49 -16.33
C THR A 32 -8.96 4.72 -15.66
N THR A 33 -9.77 5.44 -14.89
CA THR A 33 -9.26 6.55 -14.08
C THR A 33 -8.72 6.06 -12.73
N PRO A 34 -7.77 6.78 -12.10
CA PRO A 34 -7.25 6.45 -10.77
C PRO A 34 -8.34 6.29 -9.71
N VAL A 35 -9.38 7.12 -9.76
CA VAL A 35 -10.49 7.09 -8.80
C VAL A 35 -11.36 5.85 -9.01
N GLN A 36 -11.71 5.56 -10.28
CA GLN A 36 -12.50 4.37 -10.62
C GLN A 36 -11.77 3.09 -10.21
N LEU A 37 -10.47 2.99 -10.52
CA LEU A 37 -9.68 1.83 -10.16
C LEU A 37 -9.56 1.66 -8.64
N ALA A 38 -9.31 2.74 -7.91
CA ALA A 38 -9.27 2.72 -6.46
C ALA A 38 -10.61 2.28 -5.86
N PHE A 39 -11.72 2.81 -6.38
CA PHE A 39 -13.06 2.41 -5.95
C PHE A 39 -13.35 0.93 -6.23
N LEU A 40 -13.12 0.46 -7.47
CA LEU A 40 -13.35 -0.95 -7.84
C LEU A 40 -12.51 -1.90 -6.98
N ARG A 41 -11.22 -1.58 -6.78
CA ARG A 41 -10.34 -2.36 -5.91
C ARG A 41 -10.91 -2.57 -4.52
N TYR A 42 -11.37 -1.50 -3.88
CA TYR A 42 -11.83 -1.60 -2.49
C TYR A 42 -13.31 -1.91 -2.37
N LEU A 43 -14.11 -1.72 -3.41
CA LEU A 43 -15.45 -2.30 -3.50
C LEU A 43 -15.35 -3.82 -3.43
N ILE A 44 -14.49 -4.44 -4.26
CA ILE A 44 -14.26 -5.89 -4.23
C ILE A 44 -13.68 -6.32 -2.87
N GLY A 45 -12.67 -5.61 -2.36
CA GLY A 45 -12.08 -5.89 -1.04
C GLY A 45 -13.09 -5.78 0.11
N SER A 46 -13.96 -4.78 0.08
CA SER A 46 -15.02 -4.61 1.08
C SER A 46 -16.08 -5.71 0.99
N LEU A 47 -16.49 -6.10 -0.21
CA LEU A 47 -17.40 -7.22 -0.40
C LEU A 47 -16.84 -8.54 0.15
N CYS A 48 -15.52 -8.76 0.03
CA CYS A 48 -14.84 -9.93 0.59
C CYS A 48 -14.79 -9.91 2.13
N LEU A 49 -14.60 -8.73 2.74
CA LEU A 49 -14.34 -8.62 4.18
C LEU A 49 -15.58 -8.20 5.01
N THR A 50 -16.52 -7.47 4.44
CA THR A 50 -17.72 -7.00 5.16
C THR A 50 -18.58 -8.13 5.74
N PRO A 51 -18.75 -9.31 5.09
CA PRO A 51 -19.48 -10.41 5.70
C PRO A 51 -18.94 -10.83 7.05
N PHE A 52 -17.63 -10.70 7.28
CA PHE A 52 -17.01 -11.02 8.57
C PHE A 52 -17.26 -9.98 9.68
N LEU A 53 -17.79 -8.79 9.35
CA LEU A 53 -18.30 -7.85 10.36
C LEU A 53 -19.64 -8.31 10.97
N ILE A 54 -20.38 -9.11 10.21
CA ILE A 54 -21.73 -9.50 10.58
C ILE A 54 -21.74 -10.89 11.22
N TRP A 55 -20.83 -11.80 10.85
CA TRP A 55 -20.76 -13.18 11.27
C TRP A 55 -19.32 -13.65 11.60
N PRO A 56 -19.09 -14.51 12.64
CA PRO A 56 -20.03 -15.07 13.65
C PRO A 56 -20.01 -14.32 14.99
N ALA A 57 -19.12 -13.40 15.21
CA ALA A 57 -19.01 -12.66 16.47
C ALA A 57 -19.30 -11.16 16.23
N ARG A 58 -20.44 -10.70 16.72
CA ARG A 58 -20.75 -9.27 16.82
C ARG A 58 -19.73 -8.60 17.73
N VAL A 59 -18.55 -8.22 17.19
CA VAL A 59 -17.64 -7.33 17.90
C VAL A 59 -18.25 -5.95 17.84
N ASN A 60 -18.77 -5.49 18.96
CA ASN A 60 -19.33 -4.15 19.06
C ASN A 60 -18.18 -3.15 19.18
N ILE A 61 -17.83 -2.50 18.06
CA ILE A 61 -16.87 -1.39 18.08
C ILE A 61 -17.64 -0.16 18.56
N ALA A 62 -17.31 0.35 19.74
CA ALA A 62 -17.91 1.55 20.27
C ALA A 62 -17.74 2.71 19.27
N TRP A 63 -18.75 3.58 19.14
CA TRP A 63 -18.74 4.72 18.22
C TRP A 63 -17.50 5.61 18.37
N ARG A 64 -17.00 5.74 19.61
CA ARG A 64 -15.77 6.49 19.94
C ARG A 64 -14.52 5.92 19.27
N ASP A 65 -14.44 4.60 19.04
CA ASP A 65 -13.34 3.95 18.33
C ASP A 65 -13.65 3.81 16.85
N ALA A 66 -14.92 3.65 16.46
CA ALA A 66 -15.34 3.50 15.07
C ALA A 66 -15.00 4.72 14.22
N LEU A 67 -15.29 5.94 14.70
CA LEU A 67 -15.03 7.18 13.97
C LEU A 67 -13.54 7.37 13.63
N PRO A 68 -12.58 7.27 14.57
CA PRO A 68 -11.17 7.36 14.23
C PRO A 68 -10.70 6.22 13.31
N ILE A 69 -11.20 4.98 13.48
CA ILE A 69 -10.88 3.86 12.58
C ILE A 69 -11.37 4.18 11.16
N MET A 70 -12.58 4.72 11.02
CA MET A 70 -13.12 5.15 9.71
C MET A 70 -12.29 6.29 9.10
N GLY A 71 -11.89 7.29 9.91
CA GLY A 71 -11.02 8.38 9.47
C GLY A 71 -9.67 7.88 8.95
N LEU A 72 -9.02 6.97 9.69
CA LEU A 72 -7.81 6.29 9.26
C LEU A 72 -8.07 5.43 8.01
N GLY A 73 -9.24 4.81 7.92
CA GLY A 73 -9.70 4.07 6.76
C GLY A 73 -9.81 4.95 5.51
N ILE A 74 -10.34 6.16 5.61
CA ILE A 74 -10.39 7.14 4.51
C ILE A 74 -8.97 7.48 4.04
N VAL A 75 -8.03 7.73 4.96
CA VAL A 75 -6.65 8.03 4.62
C VAL A 75 -6.00 6.86 3.90
N PHE A 76 -6.18 5.63 4.38
CA PHE A 76 -5.44 4.46 3.89
C PHE A 76 -6.15 3.69 2.78
N PHE A 77 -7.47 3.70 2.73
CA PHE A 77 -8.26 2.99 1.70
C PHE A 77 -9.03 3.94 0.76
N GLY A 78 -8.96 5.25 1.02
CA GLY A 78 -9.48 6.29 0.14
C GLY A 78 -8.36 7.06 -0.56
N ILE A 79 -7.57 7.84 0.19
CA ILE A 79 -6.54 8.72 -0.37
C ILE A 79 -5.35 7.93 -0.90
N PHE A 80 -4.83 6.96 -0.15
CA PHE A 80 -3.69 6.12 -0.55
C PHE A 80 -3.89 5.47 -1.95
N PRO A 81 -4.98 4.73 -2.25
CA PRO A 81 -5.13 4.06 -3.53
C PRO A 81 -5.35 5.03 -4.69
N TRP A 82 -5.98 6.15 -4.43
CA TRP A 82 -6.13 7.20 -5.43
C TRP A 82 -4.76 7.79 -5.80
N THR A 83 -3.99 8.27 -4.82
CA THR A 83 -2.65 8.83 -5.07
C THR A 83 -1.70 7.79 -5.64
N PHE A 84 -1.78 6.53 -5.19
CA PHE A 84 -1.01 5.40 -5.70
C PHE A 84 -1.31 5.15 -7.20
N SER A 85 -2.58 5.04 -7.56
CA SER A 85 -2.98 4.81 -8.95
C SER A 85 -2.63 6.00 -9.84
N ALA A 86 -2.85 7.23 -9.37
CA ALA A 86 -2.47 8.44 -10.08
C ALA A 86 -0.94 8.54 -10.29
N ALA A 87 -0.14 8.16 -9.28
CA ALA A 87 1.31 8.11 -9.41
C ALA A 87 1.76 7.16 -10.52
N LEU A 88 1.15 5.98 -10.62
CA LEU A 88 1.50 4.96 -11.63
C LEU A 88 1.10 5.34 -13.05
N GLN A 89 0.27 6.35 -13.27
CA GLN A 89 0.09 6.96 -14.60
C GLN A 89 1.35 7.69 -15.07
N HIS A 90 2.16 8.20 -14.15
CA HIS A 90 3.28 9.09 -14.42
C HIS A 90 4.66 8.44 -14.27
N ILE A 91 4.75 7.30 -13.56
CA ILE A 91 6.02 6.60 -13.29
C ILE A 91 5.88 5.09 -13.50
N PRO A 92 6.98 4.39 -13.86
CA PRO A 92 7.01 2.93 -13.93
C PRO A 92 6.70 2.24 -12.60
N ALA A 93 6.16 1.01 -12.66
CA ALA A 93 5.79 0.22 -11.48
C ALA A 93 6.98 -0.06 -10.55
N SER A 94 8.12 -0.43 -11.12
CA SER A 94 9.35 -0.69 -10.36
C SER A 94 9.80 0.54 -9.56
N ARG A 95 9.75 1.73 -10.14
CA ARG A 95 10.13 2.99 -9.48
C ARG A 95 9.12 3.42 -8.43
N GLY A 96 7.83 3.26 -8.72
CA GLY A 96 6.78 3.48 -7.74
C GLY A 96 6.98 2.63 -6.49
N ALA A 97 7.31 1.34 -6.65
CA ALA A 97 7.60 0.44 -5.55
C ALA A 97 8.83 0.85 -4.72
N VAL A 98 9.89 1.39 -5.37
CA VAL A 98 11.07 1.91 -4.66
C VAL A 98 10.72 3.14 -3.82
N VAL A 99 9.93 4.08 -4.36
CA VAL A 99 9.48 5.24 -3.56
C VAL A 99 8.59 4.80 -2.41
N LEU A 100 7.70 3.83 -2.63
CA LEU A 100 6.84 3.28 -1.58
C LEU A 100 7.65 2.61 -0.46
N ALA A 101 8.85 2.09 -0.77
CA ALA A 101 9.77 1.53 0.23
C ALA A 101 10.36 2.59 1.19
N THR A 102 10.07 3.89 1.01
CA THR A 102 10.34 4.91 2.04
C THR A 102 9.33 4.88 3.20
N MET A 103 8.25 4.11 3.08
CA MET A 103 7.20 4.03 4.11
C MET A 103 7.74 3.65 5.51
N PRO A 104 8.70 2.73 5.70
CA PRO A 104 9.28 2.45 7.02
C PRO A 104 9.91 3.68 7.68
N LEU A 105 10.58 4.53 6.89
CA LEU A 105 11.20 5.77 7.36
C LEU A 105 10.17 6.74 7.91
N LEU A 106 9.08 6.95 7.14
CA LEU A 106 7.97 7.79 7.54
C LEU A 106 7.27 7.22 8.77
N THR A 107 7.07 5.88 8.81
CA THR A 107 6.48 5.19 9.96
C THR A 107 7.30 5.40 11.22
N LEU A 108 8.63 5.24 11.13
CA LEU A 108 9.53 5.48 12.24
C LEU A 108 9.50 6.93 12.71
N GLY A 109 9.58 7.88 11.76
CA GLY A 109 9.54 9.31 12.07
C GLY A 109 8.28 9.69 12.85
N ILE A 110 7.12 9.23 12.37
CA ILE A 110 5.84 9.49 13.03
C ILE A 110 5.76 8.73 14.38
N ALA A 111 6.16 7.45 14.42
CA ALA A 111 6.12 6.66 15.66
C ALA A 111 7.02 7.24 16.75
N SER A 112 8.18 7.78 16.38
CA SER A 112 9.08 8.44 17.32
C SER A 112 8.54 9.79 17.79
N ALA A 113 7.96 10.58 16.89
CA ALA A 113 7.35 11.88 17.24
C ALA A 113 6.16 11.72 18.22
N VAL A 114 5.43 10.61 18.13
CA VAL A 114 4.32 10.27 19.04
C VAL A 114 4.80 9.53 20.30
N GLY A 115 6.09 9.19 20.39
CA GLY A 115 6.67 8.49 21.54
C GLY A 115 6.40 6.99 21.60
N TYR A 116 6.01 6.37 20.48
CA TYR A 116 5.78 4.92 20.42
C TYR A 116 7.05 4.12 20.19
N GLU A 117 8.06 4.71 19.56
CA GLU A 117 9.33 4.06 19.26
C GLU A 117 10.50 5.03 19.52
N GLN A 118 11.66 4.49 19.94
CA GLN A 118 12.87 5.27 20.14
C GLN A 118 13.78 5.16 18.92
N ILE A 119 14.35 6.30 18.50
CA ILE A 119 15.31 6.32 17.41
C ILE A 119 16.66 5.77 17.91
N THR A 120 17.12 4.69 17.29
CA THR A 120 18.42 4.09 17.57
C THR A 120 19.43 4.41 16.45
N ARG A 121 20.73 4.30 16.73
CA ARG A 121 21.79 4.51 15.70
C ARG A 121 21.66 3.53 14.55
N THR A 122 21.33 2.27 14.83
CA THR A 122 21.11 1.23 13.81
C THR A 122 19.96 1.62 12.87
N LEU A 123 18.90 2.16 13.43
CA LEU A 123 17.72 2.60 12.70
C LEU A 123 18.03 3.80 11.80
N LEU A 124 18.81 4.79 12.30
CA LEU A 124 19.27 5.91 11.49
C LEU A 124 20.17 5.48 10.33
N PHE A 125 21.04 4.49 10.55
CA PHE A 125 21.87 3.93 9.48
C PHE A 125 21.02 3.24 8.41
N GLY A 126 20.06 2.42 8.79
CA GLY A 126 19.11 1.77 7.86
C GLY A 126 18.32 2.80 7.05
N VAL A 127 17.81 3.85 7.73
CA VAL A 127 17.17 5.01 7.08
C VAL A 127 18.08 5.64 6.02
N ALA A 128 19.30 5.98 6.39
CA ALA A 128 20.24 6.62 5.46
C ALA A 128 20.54 5.72 4.25
N LEU A 129 20.72 4.41 4.47
CA LEU A 129 20.97 3.44 3.41
C LEU A 129 19.76 3.29 2.48
N THR A 130 18.54 3.25 3.02
CA THR A 130 17.32 3.22 2.22
C THR A 130 17.17 4.48 1.36
N LEU A 131 17.40 5.68 1.94
CA LEU A 131 17.33 6.94 1.19
C LEU A 131 18.38 7.00 0.08
N LEU A 132 19.62 6.55 0.36
CA LEU A 132 20.67 6.45 -0.64
C LEU A 132 20.26 5.48 -1.78
N GLY A 133 19.71 4.34 -1.42
CA GLY A 133 19.22 3.36 -2.39
C GLY A 133 18.10 3.91 -3.28
N VAL A 134 17.14 4.63 -2.69
CA VAL A 134 16.09 5.34 -3.44
C VAL A 134 16.72 6.38 -4.38
N ALA A 135 17.64 7.19 -3.90
CA ALA A 135 18.30 8.21 -4.72
C ALA A 135 19.07 7.61 -5.92
N ILE A 136 19.79 6.50 -5.71
CA ILE A 136 20.50 5.78 -6.78
C ILE A 136 19.50 5.19 -7.78
N ALA A 137 18.44 4.50 -7.30
CA ALA A 137 17.45 3.88 -8.17
C ALA A 137 16.67 4.90 -9.01
N LEU A 138 16.37 6.09 -8.45
CA LEU A 138 15.69 7.17 -9.16
C LEU A 138 16.65 7.96 -10.07
N GLY A 139 17.89 8.17 -9.64
CA GLY A 139 18.91 8.86 -10.43
C GLY A 139 19.27 8.14 -11.74
N ALA A 140 19.21 6.80 -11.75
CA ALA A 140 19.33 5.99 -12.96
C ALA A 140 18.25 6.32 -14.02
N SER A 141 17.16 6.95 -13.62
CA SER A 141 16.05 7.35 -14.49
C SER A 141 16.42 8.46 -15.48
N ALA A 142 17.23 9.39 -15.06
CA ALA A 142 17.67 10.50 -15.88
C ALA A 142 18.51 10.04 -17.10
N GLN A 143 19.15 8.86 -16.99
CA GLN A 143 20.02 8.32 -18.02
C GLN A 143 19.27 7.47 -19.06
N THR A 144 18.07 6.98 -18.76
CA THR A 144 17.33 6.05 -19.63
C THR A 144 16.30 6.72 -20.53
N GLY A 145 16.17 8.07 -20.51
CA GLY A 145 15.19 8.81 -21.31
C GLY A 145 13.71 8.53 -20.95
N LEU A 146 13.48 7.75 -19.88
CA LEU A 146 12.12 7.47 -19.41
C LEU A 146 11.51 8.74 -18.79
N PRO A 147 10.21 8.99 -18.99
CA PRO A 147 9.57 10.19 -18.48
C PRO A 147 9.75 10.31 -16.95
N THR A 148 10.44 11.37 -16.54
CA THR A 148 10.64 11.70 -15.13
C THR A 148 9.54 12.66 -14.72
N SER A 149 8.53 12.18 -14.04
CA SER A 149 7.44 13.01 -13.54
C SER A 149 7.60 13.24 -12.03
N TRP A 150 7.99 14.46 -11.66
CA TRP A 150 8.01 14.87 -10.25
C TRP A 150 6.65 14.71 -9.57
N LEU A 151 5.56 14.94 -10.32
CA LEU A 151 4.21 14.70 -9.83
C LEU A 151 3.99 13.25 -9.44
N GLY A 152 4.43 12.29 -10.27
CA GLY A 152 4.31 10.87 -9.98
C GLY A 152 5.07 10.45 -8.71
N TYR A 153 6.29 10.96 -8.54
CA TYR A 153 7.07 10.70 -7.32
C TYR A 153 6.46 11.34 -6.07
N PHE A 154 5.95 12.57 -6.18
CA PHE A 154 5.26 13.24 -5.08
C PHE A 154 3.98 12.51 -4.67
N LEU A 155 3.17 12.08 -5.62
CA LEU A 155 1.95 11.31 -5.35
C LEU A 155 2.30 9.96 -4.69
N MET A 156 3.37 9.29 -5.12
CA MET A 156 3.79 8.04 -4.50
C MET A 156 4.36 8.25 -3.09
N PHE A 157 5.08 9.36 -2.85
CA PHE A 157 5.50 9.75 -1.50
C PHE A 157 4.31 10.03 -0.58
N LEU A 158 3.29 10.75 -1.06
CA LEU A 158 2.05 10.98 -0.32
C LEU A 158 1.34 9.66 -0.01
N THR A 159 1.36 8.71 -0.95
CA THR A 159 0.88 7.35 -0.73
C THR A 159 1.62 6.67 0.43
N ALA A 160 2.95 6.70 0.45
CA ALA A 160 3.76 6.13 1.52
C ALA A 160 3.46 6.81 2.88
N LEU A 161 3.24 8.12 2.87
CA LEU A 161 2.85 8.89 4.07
C LEU A 161 1.48 8.45 4.61
N CYS A 162 0.49 8.24 3.76
CA CYS A 162 -0.82 7.71 4.18
C CYS A 162 -0.68 6.34 4.84
N GLY A 163 0.16 5.46 4.27
CA GLY A 163 0.46 4.15 4.85
C GLY A 163 1.14 4.23 6.22
N ALA A 164 2.10 5.14 6.36
CA ALA A 164 2.79 5.38 7.64
C ALA A 164 1.84 5.92 8.72
N ILE A 165 0.99 6.89 8.40
CA ILE A 165 -0.03 7.44 9.30
C ILE A 165 -0.94 6.32 9.78
N PHE A 166 -1.50 5.52 8.86
CA PHE A 166 -2.38 4.41 9.24
C PHE A 166 -1.66 3.40 10.14
N SER A 167 -0.43 3.01 9.80
CA SER A 167 0.34 2.00 10.53
C SER A 167 0.60 2.40 11.98
N VAL A 168 0.87 3.68 12.23
CA VAL A 168 1.14 4.20 13.58
C VAL A 168 -0.15 4.42 14.35
N PHE A 169 -1.11 5.15 13.77
CA PHE A 169 -2.31 5.60 14.50
C PHE A 169 -3.40 4.52 14.60
N SER A 170 -3.34 3.42 13.81
CA SER A 170 -4.23 2.28 14.00
C SER A 170 -3.85 1.42 15.22
N LYS A 171 -2.60 1.50 15.70
CA LYS A 171 -2.09 0.64 16.77
C LYS A 171 -2.90 0.65 18.07
N PRO A 172 -3.37 1.78 18.61
CA PRO A 172 -4.23 1.81 19.80
C PRO A 172 -5.53 1.02 19.61
N TYR A 173 -6.12 1.07 18.41
CA TYR A 173 -7.37 0.38 18.09
C TYR A 173 -7.16 -1.11 17.88
N LEU A 174 -6.04 -1.52 17.28
CA LEU A 174 -5.65 -2.93 17.13
C LEU A 174 -5.32 -3.63 18.45
N LYS A 175 -5.04 -2.88 19.53
CA LYS A 175 -4.93 -3.43 20.88
C LYS A 175 -6.29 -3.76 21.51
N ARG A 176 -7.39 -3.13 21.04
CA ARG A 176 -8.74 -3.25 21.60
C ARG A 176 -9.67 -4.07 20.71
N HIS A 177 -9.43 -4.07 19.41
CA HIS A 177 -10.31 -4.71 18.42
C HIS A 177 -9.54 -5.65 17.52
N PRO A 178 -10.13 -6.79 17.11
CA PRO A 178 -9.49 -7.73 16.19
C PRO A 178 -9.13 -7.07 14.84
N ALA A 179 -7.96 -7.43 14.27
CA ALA A 179 -7.48 -6.91 12.99
C ALA A 179 -8.52 -7.01 11.88
N LEU A 180 -9.25 -8.13 11.80
CA LEU A 180 -10.29 -8.35 10.78
C LEU A 180 -11.36 -7.25 10.80
N HIS A 181 -11.86 -6.89 11.98
CA HIS A 181 -12.92 -5.87 12.13
C HIS A 181 -12.38 -4.47 11.83
N VAL A 182 -11.16 -4.15 12.31
CA VAL A 182 -10.50 -2.87 11.99
C VAL A 182 -10.27 -2.76 10.48
N THR A 183 -9.79 -3.83 9.82
CA THR A 183 -9.58 -3.86 8.37
C THR A 183 -10.89 -3.65 7.62
N ALA A 184 -11.92 -4.44 7.95
CA ALA A 184 -13.20 -4.39 7.24
C ALA A 184 -13.88 -3.02 7.39
N LEU A 185 -13.89 -2.43 8.61
CA LEU A 185 -14.43 -1.09 8.83
C LEU A 185 -13.65 -0.01 8.10
N SER A 186 -12.32 -0.11 8.09
CA SER A 186 -11.45 0.84 7.40
C SER A 186 -11.61 0.79 5.89
N ILE A 187 -11.66 -0.41 5.29
CA ILE A 187 -11.87 -0.60 3.84
C ILE A 187 -13.25 -0.07 3.45
N LEU A 188 -14.29 -0.39 4.23
CA LEU A 188 -15.65 0.09 3.96
C LEU A 188 -15.70 1.63 3.98
N ALA A 189 -15.08 2.28 4.97
CA ALA A 189 -15.03 3.73 5.05
C ALA A 189 -14.30 4.35 3.86
N GLY A 190 -13.16 3.79 3.44
CA GLY A 190 -12.42 4.24 2.26
C GLY A 190 -13.21 4.05 0.96
N THR A 191 -13.91 2.92 0.83
CA THR A 191 -14.79 2.65 -0.34
C THR A 191 -15.93 3.67 -0.41
N LEU A 192 -16.61 3.91 0.71
CA LEU A 192 -17.70 4.89 0.77
C LEU A 192 -17.21 6.32 0.49
N PHE A 193 -15.99 6.67 0.92
CA PHE A 193 -15.38 7.96 0.60
C PHE A 193 -15.10 8.13 -0.90
N LEU A 194 -14.66 7.07 -1.58
CA LEU A 194 -14.38 7.11 -3.04
C LEU A 194 -15.64 7.03 -3.89
N ALA A 195 -16.73 6.46 -3.37
CA ALA A 195 -17.94 6.19 -4.13
C ALA A 195 -18.54 7.43 -4.82
N PRO A 196 -18.71 8.61 -4.17
CA PRO A 196 -19.30 9.78 -4.84
C PRO A 196 -18.49 10.22 -6.05
N ALA A 197 -17.15 10.27 -5.94
CA ALA A 197 -16.28 10.68 -7.02
C ALA A 197 -16.25 9.65 -8.17
N ALA A 198 -16.24 8.35 -7.84
CA ALA A 198 -16.29 7.29 -8.83
C ALA A 198 -17.64 7.26 -9.58
N ILE A 199 -18.76 7.39 -8.88
CA ILE A 199 -20.10 7.43 -9.47
C ILE A 199 -20.25 8.66 -10.36
N TRP A 200 -19.78 9.82 -9.91
CA TRP A 200 -19.81 11.06 -10.72
C TRP A 200 -19.01 10.90 -12.02
N GLN A 201 -17.83 10.29 -11.97
CA GLN A 201 -17.05 10.03 -13.18
C GLN A 201 -17.77 9.02 -14.10
N ILE A 202 -18.31 7.92 -13.55
CA ILE A 202 -19.05 6.92 -14.33
C ILE A 202 -20.29 7.54 -14.99
N SER A 203 -21.00 8.44 -14.31
CA SER A 203 -22.16 9.11 -14.89
C SER A 203 -21.82 10.07 -16.01
N GLY A 204 -20.60 10.62 -16.02
CA GLY A 204 -20.13 11.54 -17.07
C GLY A 204 -19.44 10.87 -18.25
N THR A 205 -18.64 9.83 -17.99
CA THR A 205 -17.79 9.16 -19.01
C THR A 205 -18.24 7.74 -19.36
N GLY A 206 -19.23 7.18 -18.65
CA GLY A 206 -19.62 5.78 -18.75
C GLY A 206 -18.74 4.86 -17.87
N LEU A 207 -19.06 3.55 -17.92
CA LEU A 207 -18.22 2.55 -17.28
C LEU A 207 -16.85 2.46 -17.96
N PRO A 208 -15.77 2.19 -17.20
CA PRO A 208 -14.45 2.06 -17.79
C PRO A 208 -14.39 0.89 -18.77
N GLU A 209 -13.79 1.12 -19.93
CA GLU A 209 -13.59 0.10 -20.98
C GLU A 209 -12.38 -0.79 -20.63
N ILE A 210 -12.53 -1.60 -19.62
CA ILE A 210 -11.50 -2.54 -19.14
C ILE A 210 -11.63 -3.83 -19.95
N ASN A 211 -10.53 -4.27 -20.60
CA ASN A 211 -10.50 -5.55 -21.29
C ASN A 211 -10.55 -6.74 -20.32
N GLU A 212 -10.75 -7.95 -20.85
CA GLU A 212 -10.89 -9.16 -20.04
C GLU A 212 -9.70 -9.41 -19.09
N SER A 213 -8.46 -9.26 -19.59
CA SER A 213 -7.26 -9.38 -18.77
C SER A 213 -7.16 -8.27 -17.71
N GLY A 214 -7.62 -7.06 -18.03
CA GLY A 214 -7.72 -5.94 -17.09
C GLY A 214 -8.71 -6.25 -15.96
N TRP A 215 -9.87 -6.85 -16.26
CA TRP A 215 -10.81 -7.28 -15.23
C TRP A 215 -10.23 -8.36 -14.32
N MET A 216 -9.46 -9.32 -14.86
CA MET A 216 -8.73 -10.30 -14.02
C MET A 216 -7.75 -9.59 -13.08
N ALA A 217 -7.02 -8.57 -13.58
CA ALA A 217 -6.14 -7.76 -12.75
C ALA A 217 -6.90 -6.98 -11.65
N VAL A 218 -8.05 -6.36 -11.99
CA VAL A 218 -8.92 -5.66 -11.02
C VAL A 218 -9.42 -6.61 -9.93
N VAL A 219 -9.89 -7.80 -10.28
CA VAL A 219 -10.31 -8.82 -9.31
C VAL A 219 -9.15 -9.25 -8.43
N PHE A 220 -7.97 -9.48 -9.01
CA PHE A 220 -6.76 -9.83 -8.25
C PHE A 220 -6.37 -8.73 -7.25
N ILE A 221 -6.28 -7.47 -7.69
CA ILE A 221 -5.92 -6.36 -6.80
C ILE A 221 -6.98 -6.07 -5.74
N GLY A 222 -8.25 -6.39 -6.01
CA GLY A 222 -9.35 -6.25 -5.05
C GLY A 222 -9.38 -7.37 -4.00
N THR A 223 -9.29 -8.64 -4.44
CA THR A 223 -9.39 -9.82 -3.55
C THR A 223 -8.08 -10.09 -2.82
N ILE A 224 -7.00 -10.34 -3.57
CA ILE A 224 -5.70 -10.74 -3.02
C ILE A 224 -4.96 -9.52 -2.46
N GLY A 225 -4.83 -8.46 -3.25
CA GLY A 225 -4.13 -7.25 -2.81
C GLY A 225 -4.93 -6.43 -1.80
N GLY A 226 -6.20 -6.15 -2.10
CA GLY A 226 -7.08 -5.28 -1.30
C GLY A 226 -7.70 -5.98 -0.09
N GLY A 227 -8.22 -7.19 -0.25
CA GLY A 227 -8.83 -7.95 0.84
C GLY A 227 -7.80 -8.67 1.69
N LEU A 228 -7.26 -9.78 1.17
CA LEU A 228 -6.38 -10.67 1.92
C LEU A 228 -5.05 -10.02 2.31
N GLY A 229 -4.40 -9.30 1.38
CA GLY A 229 -3.11 -8.67 1.64
C GLY A 229 -3.18 -7.64 2.77
N PHE A 230 -4.18 -6.75 2.75
CA PHE A 230 -4.35 -5.78 3.83
C PHE A 230 -4.82 -6.42 5.14
N TYR A 231 -5.64 -7.46 5.11
CA TYR A 231 -5.96 -8.22 6.32
C TYR A 231 -4.70 -8.79 6.95
N LEU A 232 -3.83 -9.46 6.18
CA LEU A 232 -2.56 -10.02 6.67
C LEU A 232 -1.63 -8.92 7.21
N TRP A 233 -1.57 -7.78 6.54
CA TRP A 233 -0.79 -6.62 6.97
C TRP A 233 -1.27 -6.07 8.32
N ILE A 234 -2.56 -5.81 8.46
CA ILE A 234 -3.15 -5.28 9.70
C ILE A 234 -3.09 -6.32 10.81
N TRP A 235 -3.24 -7.61 10.48
CA TRP A 235 -3.04 -8.71 11.41
C TRP A 235 -1.60 -8.77 11.94
N ALA A 236 -0.60 -8.48 11.12
CA ALA A 236 0.78 -8.35 11.54
C ALA A 236 0.99 -7.10 12.40
N LEU A 237 0.37 -5.97 12.06
CA LEU A 237 0.39 -4.73 12.87
C LEU A 237 -0.22 -4.93 14.26
N GLU A 238 -1.27 -5.73 14.39
CA GLU A 238 -1.85 -6.07 15.69
C GLU A 238 -0.81 -6.71 16.63
N ARG A 239 0.11 -7.53 16.07
CA ARG A 239 1.04 -8.40 16.79
C ARG A 239 2.47 -7.90 16.88
N SER A 240 2.82 -6.83 16.16
CA SER A 240 4.18 -6.30 16.08
C SER A 240 4.18 -4.77 16.13
N SER A 241 5.36 -4.13 16.22
CA SER A 241 5.46 -2.67 16.16
C SER A 241 5.26 -2.17 14.72
N PRO A 242 4.74 -0.94 14.53
CA PRO A 242 4.49 -0.37 13.21
C PRO A 242 5.73 -0.38 12.31
N THR A 243 6.88 0.06 12.82
CA THR A 243 8.12 0.10 12.04
C THR A 243 8.58 -1.31 11.64
N LYS A 244 8.52 -2.31 12.53
CA LYS A 244 8.89 -3.69 12.21
C LYS A 244 8.03 -4.27 11.08
N VAL A 245 6.74 -3.96 11.04
CA VAL A 245 5.86 -4.41 9.96
C VAL A 245 6.12 -3.61 8.69
N ALA A 246 6.32 -2.29 8.80
CA ALA A 246 6.58 -1.42 7.65
C ALA A 246 7.88 -1.80 6.90
N VAL A 247 8.90 -2.33 7.59
CA VAL A 247 10.14 -2.83 6.94
C VAL A 247 9.82 -3.88 5.86
N PHE A 248 8.80 -4.72 6.03
CA PHE A 248 8.44 -5.71 5.00
C PHE A 248 7.95 -5.09 3.70
N VAL A 249 7.54 -3.80 3.67
CA VAL A 249 7.22 -3.08 2.42
C VAL A 249 8.43 -3.01 1.48
N THR A 250 9.65 -3.07 2.00
CA THR A 250 10.87 -3.10 1.18
C THR A 250 10.96 -4.35 0.28
N LEU A 251 10.17 -5.40 0.55
CA LEU A 251 10.03 -6.56 -0.34
C LEU A 251 9.16 -6.28 -1.57
N ASN A 252 8.30 -5.24 -1.53
CA ASN A 252 7.46 -4.88 -2.67
C ASN A 252 8.29 -4.59 -3.94
N PRO A 253 9.40 -3.83 -3.89
CA PRO A 253 10.22 -3.59 -5.06
C PRO A 253 10.78 -4.86 -5.70
N LEU A 254 11.12 -5.90 -4.92
CA LEU A 254 11.59 -7.18 -5.48
C LEU A 254 10.50 -7.84 -6.32
N ALA A 255 9.31 -8.02 -5.74
CA ALA A 255 8.19 -8.64 -6.43
C ALA A 255 7.73 -7.77 -7.61
N ALA A 256 7.64 -6.45 -7.42
CA ALA A 256 7.23 -5.52 -8.48
C ALA A 256 8.23 -5.52 -9.65
N THR A 257 9.54 -5.46 -9.37
CA THR A 257 10.57 -5.43 -10.41
C THR A 257 10.61 -6.74 -11.20
N ALA A 258 10.56 -7.89 -10.51
CA ALA A 258 10.54 -9.18 -11.17
C ALA A 258 9.31 -9.33 -12.09
N LEU A 259 8.12 -8.96 -11.61
CA LEU A 259 6.90 -9.04 -12.39
C LEU A 259 6.80 -7.95 -13.48
N ALA A 260 7.28 -6.74 -13.24
CA ALA A 260 7.29 -5.67 -14.23
C ALA A 260 8.21 -5.99 -15.40
N ALA A 261 9.37 -6.59 -15.14
CA ALA A 261 10.27 -7.07 -16.20
C ALA A 261 9.63 -8.19 -17.03
N LEU A 262 8.92 -9.13 -16.38
CA LEU A 262 8.30 -10.28 -17.05
C LEU A 262 7.02 -9.92 -17.81
N LEU A 263 6.17 -9.06 -17.25
CA LEU A 263 4.82 -8.82 -17.75
C LEU A 263 4.67 -7.48 -18.47
N LEU A 264 5.46 -6.46 -18.11
CA LEU A 264 5.39 -5.12 -18.68
C LEU A 264 6.61 -4.76 -19.53
N SER A 265 7.56 -5.70 -19.69
CA SER A 265 8.82 -5.48 -20.42
C SER A 265 9.61 -4.26 -19.92
N GLU A 266 9.51 -3.93 -18.62
CA GLU A 266 10.30 -2.84 -18.02
C GLU A 266 11.79 -3.22 -18.01
N THR A 267 12.64 -2.30 -18.48
CA THR A 267 14.09 -2.50 -18.47
C THR A 267 14.68 -2.27 -17.08
N ILE A 268 15.45 -3.25 -16.59
CA ILE A 268 16.16 -3.18 -15.33
C ILE A 268 17.59 -2.72 -15.60
N THR A 269 17.98 -1.56 -15.08
CA THR A 269 19.36 -1.05 -15.19
C THR A 269 20.22 -1.51 -14.04
N VAL A 270 21.55 -1.59 -14.22
CA VAL A 270 22.50 -1.93 -13.15
C VAL A 270 22.38 -0.94 -11.99
N SER A 271 22.27 0.36 -12.28
CA SER A 271 22.10 1.38 -11.23
C SER A 271 20.82 1.18 -10.44
N PHE A 272 19.71 0.79 -11.08
CA PHE A 272 18.47 0.45 -10.40
C PHE A 272 18.66 -0.75 -9.46
N THR A 273 19.37 -1.81 -9.91
CA THR A 273 19.65 -3.00 -9.09
C THR A 273 20.50 -2.65 -7.87
N ILE A 274 21.52 -1.78 -8.02
CA ILE A 274 22.33 -1.31 -6.89
C ILE A 274 21.45 -0.53 -5.90
N GLY A 275 20.64 0.40 -6.38
CA GLY A 275 19.71 1.18 -5.54
C GLY A 275 18.73 0.29 -4.80
N LEU A 276 18.14 -0.70 -5.48
CA LEU A 276 17.23 -1.68 -4.89
C LEU A 276 17.94 -2.49 -3.79
N SER A 277 19.19 -2.92 -4.02
CA SER A 277 19.97 -3.66 -3.03
C SER A 277 20.21 -2.80 -1.77
N CYS A 278 20.53 -1.51 -1.93
CA CYS A 278 20.67 -0.58 -0.80
C CYS A 278 19.35 -0.42 -0.02
N VAL A 279 18.21 -0.32 -0.71
CA VAL A 279 16.88 -0.23 -0.08
C VAL A 279 16.57 -1.48 0.74
N LEU A 280 16.95 -2.65 0.26
CA LEU A 280 16.68 -3.93 0.95
C LEU A 280 17.59 -4.16 2.16
N LEU A 281 18.79 -3.59 2.15
CA LEU A 281 19.75 -3.70 3.25
C LEU A 281 19.51 -2.65 4.35
N GLY A 282 18.86 -1.54 4.04
CA GLY A 282 18.53 -0.46 4.96
C GLY A 282 17.25 -0.71 5.72
#